data_2b89ca12865a79dff81c3f1c04bbcf86
#
_entry.id   2b89ca12865a79dff81c3f1c04bbcf86
#
_cell.length_a   1.000
_cell.length_b   1.000
_cell.length_c   1.000
_cell.angle_alpha   90.00
_cell.angle_beta   90.00
_cell.angle_gamma   90.00
#
_symmetry.space_group_name_H-M   'P 1'
#
loop_
_entity.id
_entity.type
_entity.pdbx_description
1 polymer ?
#
loop_
_entity_poly.entity_id
_entity_poly.type
_entity_poly.pdbx_seq_one_letter_code
_entity_poly.pdbx_strand_id
1 'polypeptide(L)'
;VRTIDTHCNNLCNQAIRVEAIDEPGCGGANHKYNIIGPSRQMLGVGEVPTFGLNIRFQDGPLKEAGVNGVTNEALLAVLIDRMRGFQRGPFACDENAAVLTALETAMAILHARTQRRDKAGVEGTHGKAPGDGAFVDLEADAMPNEAIRVPIKQTGIVGMGADAAEAGA
;
A
#
# COMPACT_ATOMS: atom_id res chain seq x y z
N VAL A 1 9.22 -15.32 -9.53
CA VAL A 1 8.04 -14.85 -8.75
C VAL A 1 8.42 -14.78 -7.29
N ARG A 2 8.14 -13.65 -6.64
CA ARG A 2 8.39 -13.43 -5.21
C ARG A 2 7.07 -13.04 -4.54
N THR A 3 6.69 -13.77 -3.47
CA THR A 3 5.53 -13.45 -2.65
C THR A 3 5.83 -12.26 -1.73
N ILE A 4 4.83 -11.40 -1.53
CA ILE A 4 4.85 -10.25 -0.62
C ILE A 4 3.78 -10.50 0.43
N ASP A 5 4.16 -10.57 1.70
CA ASP A 5 3.31 -10.95 2.82
C ASP A 5 3.13 -9.84 3.89
N THR A 6 3.72 -8.68 3.69
CA THR A 6 3.63 -7.54 4.63
C THR A 6 2.20 -7.07 4.93
N HIS A 7 1.23 -7.43 4.10
CA HIS A 7 -0.19 -7.15 4.29
C HIS A 7 -0.93 -8.22 5.13
N CYS A 8 -0.29 -9.37 5.43
CA CYS A 8 -0.92 -10.55 6.01
C CYS A 8 -1.12 -10.41 7.54
N ASN A 9 -2.00 -9.54 7.98
CA ASN A 9 -2.27 -9.27 9.40
C ASN A 9 -3.65 -9.72 9.90
N ASN A 10 -4.55 -10.15 9.01
CA ASN A 10 -5.89 -10.65 9.36
C ASN A 10 -6.40 -11.65 8.32
N LEU A 11 -7.54 -12.31 8.62
CA LEU A 11 -8.10 -13.38 7.77
C LEU A 11 -8.39 -12.90 6.33
N CYS A 12 -8.87 -11.69 6.13
CA CYS A 12 -9.12 -11.15 4.80
C CYS A 12 -7.82 -11.02 4.00
N ASN A 13 -6.80 -10.39 4.59
CA ASN A 13 -5.52 -10.16 3.93
C ASN A 13 -4.73 -11.47 3.73
N GLN A 14 -4.83 -12.43 4.65
CA GLN A 14 -4.21 -13.76 4.50
C GLN A 14 -4.78 -14.54 3.32
N ALA A 15 -6.03 -14.28 2.93
CA ALA A 15 -6.66 -14.91 1.78
C ALA A 15 -6.27 -14.25 0.44
N ILE A 16 -5.59 -13.11 0.47
CA ILE A 16 -5.14 -12.38 -0.71
C ILE A 16 -3.65 -12.68 -0.93
N ARG A 17 -3.31 -13.14 -2.12
CA ARG A 17 -1.92 -13.37 -2.52
C ARG A 17 -1.41 -12.18 -3.32
N VAL A 18 -0.26 -11.63 -2.90
CA VAL A 18 0.43 -10.55 -3.60
C VAL A 18 1.79 -11.08 -4.09
N GLU A 19 2.07 -10.91 -5.36
CA GLU A 19 3.26 -11.44 -6.02
C GLU A 19 3.94 -10.39 -6.89
N ALA A 20 5.26 -10.28 -6.79
CA ALA A 20 6.09 -9.68 -7.82
C ALA A 20 6.44 -10.78 -8.84
N ILE A 21 6.11 -10.57 -10.11
CA ILE A 21 6.14 -11.62 -11.15
C ILE A 21 7.22 -11.42 -12.20
N ASP A 22 8.01 -10.36 -12.09
CA ASP A 22 9.20 -10.09 -12.89
C ASP A 22 10.46 -9.97 -12.02
N GLU A 23 11.61 -9.91 -12.66
CA GLU A 23 12.87 -9.54 -12.00
C GLU A 23 12.97 -8.02 -11.86
N PRO A 24 13.75 -7.51 -10.89
CA PRO A 24 14.02 -6.08 -10.77
C PRO A 24 14.56 -5.50 -12.08
N GLY A 25 13.90 -4.47 -12.58
CA GLY A 25 14.25 -3.78 -13.81
C GLY A 25 14.89 -2.41 -13.58
N CYS A 26 14.49 -1.43 -14.38
CA CYS A 26 15.01 -0.07 -14.28
C CYS A 26 14.81 0.50 -12.87
N GLY A 27 15.87 1.05 -12.28
CA GLY A 27 15.85 1.59 -10.91
C GLY A 27 15.89 0.54 -9.80
N GLY A 28 16.08 -0.76 -10.12
CA GLY A 28 16.21 -1.83 -9.14
C GLY A 28 14.89 -2.33 -8.55
N ALA A 29 13.73 -1.86 -9.06
CA ALA A 29 12.42 -2.29 -8.60
C ALA A 29 11.77 -3.30 -9.56
N ASN A 30 10.86 -4.14 -9.03
CA ASN A 30 9.95 -4.91 -9.86
C ASN A 30 8.88 -3.98 -10.48
N HIS A 31 8.41 -4.29 -11.69
CA HIS A 31 7.44 -3.49 -12.42
C HIS A 31 6.12 -4.23 -12.65
N LYS A 32 6.05 -5.53 -12.33
CA LYS A 32 4.85 -6.35 -12.56
C LYS A 32 4.44 -7.07 -11.29
N TYR A 33 3.19 -6.88 -10.92
CA TYR A 33 2.62 -7.47 -9.72
C TYR A 33 1.26 -8.10 -10.01
N ASN A 34 0.97 -9.20 -9.31
CA ASN A 34 -0.36 -9.78 -9.24
C ASN A 34 -0.91 -9.64 -7.83
N ILE A 35 -2.19 -9.28 -7.73
CA ILE A 35 -2.98 -9.39 -6.50
C ILE A 35 -4.12 -10.34 -6.82
N ILE A 36 -4.18 -11.47 -6.09
CA ILE A 36 -5.06 -12.59 -6.42
C ILE A 36 -5.89 -12.93 -5.18
N GLY A 37 -7.20 -12.91 -5.35
CA GLY A 37 -8.13 -13.31 -4.29
C GLY A 37 -8.17 -14.82 -4.06
N PRO A 38 -8.89 -15.27 -3.02
CA PRO A 38 -9.04 -16.69 -2.72
C PRO A 38 -9.71 -17.44 -3.88
N SER A 39 -9.38 -18.71 -4.03
CA SER A 39 -10.00 -19.56 -5.04
C SER A 39 -11.43 -19.95 -4.63
N ARG A 40 -12.27 -20.13 -5.63
CA ARG A 40 -13.61 -20.72 -5.50
C ARG A 40 -13.82 -21.79 -6.57
N GLN A 41 -14.59 -22.79 -6.25
CA GLN A 41 -15.01 -23.79 -7.23
C GLN A 41 -16.04 -23.18 -8.20
N MET A 42 -15.79 -23.38 -9.49
CA MET A 42 -16.71 -22.97 -10.55
C MET A 42 -17.07 -24.22 -11.38
N LEU A 43 -18.38 -24.47 -11.52
CA LEU A 43 -18.89 -25.66 -12.20
C LEU A 43 -18.39 -25.72 -13.65
N GLY A 44 -17.77 -26.83 -14.03
CA GLY A 44 -17.24 -27.06 -15.38
C GLY A 44 -15.88 -26.40 -15.68
N VAL A 45 -15.33 -25.60 -14.77
CA VAL A 45 -14.06 -24.89 -14.96
C VAL A 45 -13.01 -25.31 -13.93
N GLY A 46 -13.44 -25.70 -12.71
CA GLY A 46 -12.55 -26.01 -11.59
C GLY A 46 -12.34 -24.82 -10.65
N GLU A 47 -11.19 -24.75 -10.00
CA GLU A 47 -10.83 -23.66 -9.09
C GLU A 47 -10.42 -22.40 -9.86
N VAL A 48 -11.09 -21.27 -9.56
CA VAL A 48 -10.78 -19.96 -10.13
C VAL A 48 -10.66 -18.93 -9.01
N PRO A 49 -9.78 -17.94 -9.13
CA PRO A 49 -9.72 -16.87 -8.15
C PRO A 49 -11.01 -16.02 -8.17
N THR A 50 -11.43 -15.54 -7.02
CA THR A 50 -12.61 -14.68 -6.89
C THR A 50 -12.41 -13.32 -7.56
N PHE A 51 -11.17 -12.84 -7.58
CA PHE A 51 -10.71 -11.68 -8.33
C PHE A 51 -9.22 -11.80 -8.63
N GLY A 52 -8.76 -11.06 -9.62
CA GLY A 52 -7.34 -10.89 -9.95
C GLY A 52 -7.10 -9.48 -10.46
N LEU A 53 -6.02 -8.88 -10.02
CA LEU A 53 -5.53 -7.59 -10.48
C LEU A 53 -4.08 -7.73 -10.91
N ASN A 54 -3.78 -7.40 -12.16
CA ASN A 54 -2.43 -7.30 -12.68
C ASN A 54 -2.03 -5.82 -12.71
N ILE A 55 -0.98 -5.48 -12.00
CA ILE A 55 -0.44 -4.12 -11.94
C ILE A 55 0.86 -4.11 -12.74
N ARG A 56 0.96 -3.17 -13.70
CA ARG A 56 2.18 -2.89 -14.43
C ARG A 56 2.60 -1.46 -14.13
N PHE A 57 3.74 -1.31 -13.48
CA PHE A 57 4.33 0.00 -13.24
C PHE A 57 5.07 0.51 -14.47
N GLN A 58 5.23 1.83 -14.54
CA GLN A 58 6.06 2.48 -15.54
C GLN A 58 7.47 1.87 -15.51
N ASP A 59 7.93 1.38 -16.66
CA ASP A 59 9.25 0.80 -16.82
C ASP A 59 10.07 1.64 -17.81
N GLY A 60 11.17 2.18 -17.31
CA GLY A 60 12.03 3.11 -18.05
C GLY A 60 11.56 4.58 -18.02
N PRO A 61 12.44 5.51 -18.42
CA PRO A 61 12.18 6.94 -18.44
C PRO A 61 11.11 7.33 -19.47
N LEU A 62 10.23 8.27 -19.11
CA LEU A 62 9.11 8.69 -19.96
C LEU A 62 9.53 9.20 -21.35
N LYS A 63 10.67 9.91 -21.44
CA LYS A 63 11.16 10.47 -22.71
C LYS A 63 11.73 9.41 -23.67
N GLU A 64 12.07 8.23 -23.13
CA GLU A 64 12.66 7.14 -23.89
C GLU A 64 11.65 6.00 -24.13
N ALA A 65 10.95 5.58 -23.07
CA ALA A 65 10.03 4.45 -23.10
C ALA A 65 8.56 4.84 -23.34
N GLY A 66 8.24 6.14 -23.26
CA GLY A 66 6.85 6.59 -23.26
C GLY A 66 6.10 6.17 -21.99
N VAL A 67 4.79 6.42 -21.96
CA VAL A 67 3.91 5.94 -20.88
C VAL A 67 3.54 4.48 -21.14
N ASN A 68 4.01 3.56 -20.31
CA ASN A 68 3.82 2.11 -20.51
C ASN A 68 3.28 1.38 -19.25
N GLY A 69 3.00 2.12 -18.16
CA GLY A 69 2.48 1.58 -16.92
C GLY A 69 1.97 2.66 -15.97
N VAL A 70 1.47 2.25 -14.83
CA VAL A 70 1.02 3.16 -13.76
C VAL A 70 2.21 3.67 -12.94
N THR A 71 2.02 4.78 -12.25
CA THR A 71 3.01 5.32 -11.29
C THR A 71 2.60 5.01 -9.86
N ASN A 72 3.53 5.18 -8.92
CA ASN A 72 3.22 5.10 -7.49
C ASN A 72 2.15 6.12 -7.10
N GLU A 73 2.23 7.33 -7.66
CA GLU A 73 1.28 8.42 -7.43
C GLU A 73 -0.14 8.04 -7.86
N ALA A 74 -0.30 7.32 -8.98
CA ALA A 74 -1.60 6.87 -9.45
C ALA A 74 -2.25 5.87 -8.46
N LEU A 75 -1.48 4.94 -7.90
CA LEU A 75 -1.97 4.00 -6.89
C LEU A 75 -2.24 4.69 -5.55
N LEU A 76 -1.38 5.63 -5.12
CA LEU A 76 -1.64 6.45 -3.94
C LEU A 76 -2.91 7.27 -4.10
N ALA A 77 -3.19 7.83 -5.28
CA ALA A 77 -4.42 8.59 -5.52
C ALA A 77 -5.68 7.75 -5.28
N VAL A 78 -5.68 6.48 -5.70
CA VAL A 78 -6.79 5.54 -5.44
C VAL A 78 -6.95 5.30 -3.94
N LEU A 79 -5.84 5.06 -3.21
CA LEU A 79 -5.87 4.83 -1.77
C LEU A 79 -6.34 6.07 -1.00
N ILE A 80 -5.85 7.27 -1.38
CA ILE A 80 -6.24 8.55 -0.78
C ILE A 80 -7.76 8.79 -0.98
N ASP A 81 -8.27 8.61 -2.20
CA ASP A 81 -9.71 8.78 -2.47
C ASP A 81 -10.55 7.82 -1.62
N ARG A 82 -10.14 6.55 -1.55
CA ARG A 82 -10.82 5.54 -0.72
C ARG A 82 -10.82 5.93 0.77
N MET A 83 -9.68 6.37 1.32
CA MET A 83 -9.58 6.79 2.73
C MET A 83 -10.38 8.06 3.02
N ARG A 84 -10.41 9.02 2.09
CA ARG A 84 -11.30 10.19 2.16
C ARG A 84 -12.78 9.78 2.19
N GLY A 85 -13.15 8.74 1.42
CA GLY A 85 -14.48 8.15 1.45
C GLY A 85 -14.84 7.63 2.84
N PHE A 86 -13.97 6.88 3.48
CA PHE A 86 -14.19 6.38 4.85
C PHE A 86 -14.30 7.52 5.86
N GLN A 87 -13.48 8.55 5.76
CA GLN A 87 -13.51 9.69 6.68
C GLN A 87 -14.77 10.59 6.49
N ARG A 88 -15.42 10.56 5.36
CA ARG A 88 -16.73 11.23 5.14
C ARG A 88 -17.92 10.38 5.54
N GLY A 89 -17.72 9.10 5.80
CA GLY A 89 -18.78 8.13 6.07
C GLY A 89 -18.85 7.69 7.52
N PRO A 90 -19.68 6.67 7.81
CA PRO A 90 -19.91 6.17 9.17
C PRO A 90 -18.70 5.42 9.78
N PHE A 91 -17.66 5.20 9.01
CA PHE A 91 -16.43 4.52 9.44
C PHE A 91 -15.26 5.49 9.69
N ALA A 92 -15.56 6.77 9.92
CA ALA A 92 -14.56 7.76 10.30
C ALA A 92 -13.95 7.40 11.65
N CYS A 93 -12.60 7.37 11.72
CA CYS A 93 -11.85 7.11 12.95
C CYS A 93 -10.46 7.75 12.87
N ASP A 94 -9.77 7.83 14.02
CA ASP A 94 -8.46 8.47 14.12
C ASP A 94 -7.39 7.71 13.32
N GLU A 95 -7.47 6.38 13.28
CA GLU A 95 -6.54 5.55 12.51
C GLU A 95 -6.67 5.81 11.01
N ASN A 96 -7.91 5.91 10.49
CA ASN A 96 -8.14 6.26 9.09
C ASN A 96 -7.65 7.67 8.76
N ALA A 97 -7.80 8.63 9.68
CA ALA A 97 -7.25 9.99 9.52
C ALA A 97 -5.73 9.98 9.47
N ALA A 98 -5.08 9.22 10.35
CA ALA A 98 -3.63 9.07 10.37
C ALA A 98 -3.10 8.42 9.08
N VAL A 99 -3.76 7.35 8.60
CA VAL A 99 -3.42 6.70 7.32
C VAL A 99 -3.58 7.68 6.17
N LEU A 100 -4.67 8.45 6.11
CA LEU A 100 -4.91 9.45 5.06
C LEU A 100 -3.77 10.50 5.05
N THR A 101 -3.40 11.02 6.21
CA THR A 101 -2.29 11.98 6.34
C THR A 101 -0.96 11.38 5.86
N ALA A 102 -0.66 10.13 6.19
CA ALA A 102 0.55 9.45 5.75
C ALA A 102 0.58 9.27 4.22
N LEU A 103 -0.54 8.88 3.60
CA LEU A 103 -0.65 8.72 2.14
C LEU A 103 -0.50 10.06 1.41
N GLU A 104 -1.13 11.13 1.93
CA GLU A 104 -1.01 12.49 1.37
C GLU A 104 0.42 13.02 1.51
N THR A 105 1.09 12.72 2.62
CA THR A 105 2.50 13.04 2.81
C THR A 105 3.39 12.30 1.81
N ALA A 106 3.18 11.00 1.62
CA ALA A 106 3.90 10.21 0.62
C ALA A 106 3.71 10.79 -0.79
N MET A 107 2.49 11.17 -1.17
CA MET A 107 2.19 11.82 -2.43
C MET A 107 2.96 13.14 -2.59
N ALA A 108 2.96 13.99 -1.56
CA ALA A 108 3.69 15.28 -1.58
C ALA A 108 5.20 15.08 -1.77
N ILE A 109 5.79 14.07 -1.14
CA ILE A 109 7.22 13.74 -1.27
C ILE A 109 7.53 13.30 -2.71
N LEU A 110 6.69 12.44 -3.33
CA LEU A 110 6.87 12.01 -4.72
C LEU A 110 6.76 13.20 -5.69
N HIS A 111 5.78 14.08 -5.51
CA HIS A 111 5.65 15.30 -6.31
C HIS A 111 6.88 16.24 -6.15
N ALA A 112 7.36 16.42 -4.92
CA ALA A 112 8.56 17.23 -4.67
C ALA A 112 9.80 16.64 -5.37
N ARG A 113 9.96 15.32 -5.37
CA ARG A 113 11.02 14.62 -6.12
C ARG A 113 10.92 14.91 -7.62
N THR A 114 9.74 14.76 -8.20
CA THR A 114 9.49 15.02 -9.63
C THR A 114 9.79 16.46 -9.98
N GLN A 115 9.31 17.44 -9.17
CA GLN A 115 9.58 18.87 -9.38
C GLN A 115 11.08 19.21 -9.29
N ARG A 116 11.81 18.60 -8.35
CA ARG A 116 13.27 18.78 -8.24
C ARG A 116 14.00 18.28 -9.50
N ARG A 117 13.60 17.11 -10.00
CA ARG A 117 14.17 16.53 -11.23
C ARG A 117 13.82 17.34 -12.48
N ASP A 118 12.59 17.87 -12.55
CA ASP A 118 12.15 18.74 -13.64
C ASP A 118 12.96 20.03 -13.67
N LYS A 119 13.13 20.70 -12.51
CA LYS A 119 13.98 21.90 -12.38
C LYS A 119 15.44 21.64 -12.80
N ALA A 120 15.94 20.43 -12.61
CA ALA A 120 17.28 20.02 -13.05
C ALA A 120 17.32 19.60 -14.54
N GLY A 121 16.19 19.60 -15.26
CA GLY A 121 16.08 19.22 -16.67
C GLY A 121 16.27 17.73 -16.96
N VAL A 122 16.21 16.88 -15.91
CA VAL A 122 16.47 15.42 -16.03
C VAL A 122 15.23 14.57 -15.83
N GLU A 123 14.07 15.16 -15.57
CA GLU A 123 12.83 14.40 -15.41
C GLU A 123 12.48 13.65 -16.71
N GLY A 124 12.05 12.40 -16.56
CA GLY A 124 11.76 11.51 -17.68
C GLY A 124 12.99 10.99 -18.43
N THR A 125 14.20 11.10 -17.85
CA THR A 125 15.47 10.58 -18.40
C THR A 125 16.23 9.75 -17.35
N HIS A 126 17.31 9.08 -17.76
CA HIS A 126 18.27 8.44 -16.84
C HIS A 126 19.23 9.43 -16.14
N GLY A 127 19.14 10.72 -16.45
CA GLY A 127 19.96 11.75 -15.82
C GLY A 127 19.72 11.83 -14.31
N LYS A 128 20.75 12.24 -13.57
CA LYS A 128 20.69 12.43 -12.11
C LYS A 128 20.48 13.92 -11.79
N ALA A 129 19.53 14.20 -10.89
CA ALA A 129 19.38 15.51 -10.26
C ALA A 129 20.23 15.57 -8.98
N PRO A 130 20.59 16.77 -8.48
CA PRO A 130 21.16 16.93 -7.14
C PRO A 130 20.27 16.23 -6.09
N GLY A 131 20.87 15.37 -5.26
CA GLY A 131 20.16 14.54 -4.28
C GLY A 131 19.65 13.18 -4.81
N ASP A 132 19.81 12.87 -6.10
CA ASP A 132 19.60 11.51 -6.59
C ASP A 132 20.84 10.66 -6.29
N GLY A 133 20.64 9.47 -5.71
CA GLY A 133 21.72 8.53 -5.39
C GLY A 133 22.47 8.83 -4.09
N ALA A 134 22.01 9.78 -3.28
CA ALA A 134 22.29 9.75 -1.86
C ALA A 134 21.48 8.59 -1.26
N PHE A 135 22.00 7.38 -1.39
CA PHE A 135 21.45 6.22 -0.73
C PHE A 135 21.68 6.44 0.77
N VAL A 136 20.62 6.75 1.47
CA VAL A 136 20.58 6.47 2.90
C VAL A 136 20.31 4.98 2.95
N ASP A 137 21.31 4.18 3.33
CA ASP A 137 21.08 2.81 3.77
C ASP A 137 20.12 2.92 4.97
N LEU A 138 18.85 2.88 4.68
CA LEU A 138 17.87 2.51 5.66
C LEU A 138 18.10 1.00 5.84
N GLU A 139 19.02 0.65 6.74
CA GLU A 139 19.10 -0.71 7.24
C GLU A 139 17.68 -1.14 7.56
N ALA A 140 17.30 -2.33 7.14
CA ALA A 140 15.93 -2.83 7.26
C ALA A 140 15.38 -2.74 8.72
N ASP A 141 16.29 -2.60 9.70
CA ASP A 141 16.01 -2.42 11.12
C ASP A 141 15.80 -0.95 11.53
N ALA A 142 16.07 0.01 10.64
CA ALA A 142 15.94 1.46 10.91
C ALA A 142 14.63 2.07 10.38
N MET A 143 13.64 1.27 10.03
CA MET A 143 12.27 1.78 10.01
C MET A 143 11.97 2.23 11.43
N PRO A 144 11.73 3.53 11.68
CA PRO A 144 11.38 4.00 13.01
C PRO A 144 9.99 3.44 13.33
N ASN A 145 9.97 2.22 13.84
CA ASN A 145 8.79 1.58 14.42
C ASN A 145 8.25 2.43 15.60
N GLU A 146 9.00 3.43 16.04
CA GLU A 146 8.62 4.38 17.07
C GLU A 146 7.85 5.61 16.54
N ALA A 147 8.01 5.98 15.27
CA ALA A 147 7.31 7.14 14.70
C ALA A 147 5.84 6.86 14.34
N ILE A 148 5.41 5.60 14.32
CA ILE A 148 4.02 5.19 14.07
C ILE A 148 3.44 4.48 15.31
N ARG A 149 3.84 4.87 16.50
CA ARG A 149 3.03 4.61 17.69
C ARG A 149 1.93 5.65 17.76
N VAL A 150 0.89 5.47 16.94
CA VAL A 150 -0.40 6.08 17.24
C VAL A 150 -0.80 5.51 18.61
N PRO A 151 -0.98 6.32 19.65
CA PRO A 151 -1.45 5.82 20.93
C PRO A 151 -2.86 5.28 20.72
N ILE A 152 -2.97 3.97 20.58
CA ILE A 152 -4.26 3.29 20.61
C ILE A 152 -4.76 3.48 22.03
N LYS A 153 -5.65 4.46 22.24
CA LYS A 153 -6.44 4.50 23.47
C LYS A 153 -7.21 3.20 23.50
N GLN A 154 -6.77 2.29 24.37
CA GLN A 154 -7.58 1.13 24.73
C GLN A 154 -8.88 1.69 25.34
N THR A 155 -9.91 1.80 24.51
CA THR A 155 -11.27 1.87 24.98
C THR A 155 -11.54 0.54 25.67
N GLY A 156 -11.49 0.54 27.00
CA GLY A 156 -11.80 -0.60 27.81
C GLY A 156 -13.15 -1.15 27.40
N ILE A 157 -13.15 -2.39 26.92
CA ILE A 157 -14.37 -3.19 26.82
C ILE A 157 -14.77 -3.42 28.27
N VAL A 158 -15.73 -2.63 28.73
CA VAL A 158 -16.42 -2.92 29.98
C VAL A 158 -17.13 -4.26 29.77
N GLY A 159 -16.60 -5.30 30.39
CA GLY A 159 -17.23 -6.61 30.41
C GLY A 159 -18.63 -6.47 31.01
N MET A 160 -19.64 -6.75 30.22
CA MET A 160 -20.98 -7.01 30.74
C MET A 160 -20.92 -8.36 31.48
N GLY A 161 -20.77 -8.27 32.79
CA GLY A 161 -20.93 -9.41 33.65
C GLY A 161 -22.33 -9.98 33.50
N ALA A 162 -22.41 -11.26 33.18
CA ALA A 162 -23.64 -12.04 33.29
C ALA A 162 -23.86 -12.34 34.77
N ASP A 163 -24.66 -11.54 35.44
CA ASP A 163 -25.26 -11.93 36.73
C ASP A 163 -26.53 -12.74 36.45
N ALA A 164 -26.36 -14.06 36.52
CA ALA A 164 -27.48 -14.98 36.66
C ALA A 164 -27.99 -14.88 38.10
N ALA A 165 -29.13 -14.25 38.29
CA ALA A 165 -29.83 -14.28 39.56
C ALA A 165 -30.55 -15.61 39.69
N GLU A 166 -30.11 -16.44 40.61
CA GLU A 166 -30.95 -17.42 41.30
C GLU A 166 -32.01 -16.66 42.13
N ALA A 167 -33.26 -17.04 41.98
CA ALA A 167 -34.28 -16.80 42.96
C ALA A 167 -35.18 -18.05 42.99
N GLY A 168 -34.98 -18.80 44.07
CA GLY A 168 -35.84 -19.84 44.57
C GLY A 168 -37.07 -19.29 45.33
N ALA A 169 -37.94 -20.23 45.56
CA ALA A 169 -39.16 -20.35 46.32
C ALA A 169 -40.43 -20.29 45.49
#